data_96c8a8467fdd3f1be1b1f8a77c55198a
#
_entry.id   96c8a8467fdd3f1be1b1f8a77c55198a
#
_cell.length_a   1.000
_cell.length_b   1.000
_cell.length_c   1.000
_cell.angle_alpha   90.00
_cell.angle_beta   90.00
_cell.angle_gamma   90.00
#
_symmetry.space_group_name_H-M   'P 1'
#
loop_
_entity.id
_entity.type
_entity.pdbx_description
1 polymer ?
#
loop_
_entity_poly.entity_id
_entity_poly.type
_entity_poly.pdbx_seq_one_letter_code
_entity_poly.pdbx_strand_id
1 'polypeptide(L)' 'MSQAQFSRAYGISKRTLQEWEQGGRQPDSAARAYLTVIAREPNLVRKALTRS' A
#
# COMPACT_ATOMS: atom_id res chain seq x y z
N MET A 1 10.28 3.27 -6.20
CA MET A 1 9.33 4.18 -5.53
C MET A 1 9.68 4.27 -4.05
N SER A 2 9.73 5.49 -3.50
CA SER A 2 10.02 5.66 -2.09
C SER A 2 8.80 5.30 -1.24
N GLN A 3 9.03 5.12 0.08
CA GLN A 3 7.92 4.87 0.99
C GLN A 3 6.88 5.99 0.95
N ALA A 4 7.35 7.23 0.88
CA ALA A 4 6.44 8.37 0.84
C ALA A 4 5.61 8.36 -0.44
N GLN A 5 6.24 8.04 -1.57
CA GLN A 5 5.53 7.94 -2.83
C GLN A 5 4.52 6.79 -2.83
N PHE A 6 4.93 5.65 -2.30
CA PHE A 6 4.05 4.48 -2.21
C PHE A 6 2.85 4.79 -1.31
N SER A 7 3.11 5.37 -0.15
CA SER A 7 2.06 5.73 0.79
C SER A 7 1.03 6.65 0.14
N ARG A 8 1.51 7.67 -0.56
CA ARG A 8 0.63 8.63 -1.21
C ARG A 8 -0.17 7.99 -2.35
N ALA A 9 0.50 7.13 -3.12
CA ALA A 9 -0.13 6.53 -4.30
C ALA A 9 -1.19 5.51 -3.93
N TYR A 10 -0.97 4.75 -2.84
CA TYR A 10 -1.82 3.60 -2.54
C TYR A 10 -2.57 3.72 -1.22
N GLY A 11 -2.44 4.84 -0.54
CA GLY A 11 -3.26 5.11 0.64
C GLY A 11 -2.89 4.31 1.87
N ILE A 12 -1.68 3.76 1.94
CA ILE A 12 -1.19 3.06 3.12
C ILE A 12 -0.24 4.00 3.85
N SER A 13 -0.44 4.21 5.15
CA SER A 13 0.38 5.16 5.88
C SER A 13 1.84 4.73 5.88
N LYS A 14 2.72 5.72 5.87
CA LYS A 14 4.14 5.48 5.91
C LYS A 14 4.54 4.70 7.16
N ARG A 15 3.90 5.02 8.29
CA ARG A 15 4.15 4.32 9.55
C ARG A 15 3.82 2.83 9.43
N THR A 16 2.68 2.51 8.81
CA THR A 16 2.30 1.12 8.61
C THR A 16 3.32 0.38 7.76
N LEU A 17 3.78 1.02 6.67
CA LEU A 17 4.81 0.42 5.82
C LEU A 17 6.08 0.14 6.60
N GLN A 18 6.49 1.08 7.45
CA GLN A 18 7.68 0.90 8.26
C GLN A 18 7.53 -0.26 9.24
N GLU A 19 6.36 -0.40 9.84
CA GLU A 19 6.09 -1.50 10.76
C GLU A 19 6.17 -2.85 10.08
N TRP A 20 5.65 -2.93 8.86
CA TRP A 20 5.72 -4.18 8.09
C TRP A 20 7.18 -4.51 7.72
N GLU A 21 7.93 -3.51 7.30
CA GLU A 21 9.32 -3.71 6.88
C GLU A 21 10.22 -4.12 8.03
N GLN A 22 9.95 -3.61 9.21
CA GLN A 22 10.74 -3.91 10.40
C GLN A 22 10.30 -5.19 11.09
N GLY A 23 9.23 -5.81 10.61
CA GLY A 23 8.72 -7.04 11.21
C GLY A 23 7.99 -6.85 12.51
N GLY A 24 7.69 -5.60 12.88
CA GLY A 24 6.93 -5.32 14.09
C GLY A 24 5.46 -5.65 13.96
N ARG A 25 4.98 -5.71 12.74
CA ARG A 25 3.59 -5.99 12.45
C ARG A 25 3.45 -6.66 11.11
N GLN A 26 2.58 -7.65 11.04
CA GLN A 26 2.29 -8.34 9.77
C GLN A 26 1.03 -7.75 9.15
N PRO A 27 0.98 -7.60 7.82
CA PRO A 27 -0.27 -7.21 7.17
C PRO A 27 -1.34 -8.27 7.44
N ASP A 28 -2.54 -7.82 7.82
CA ASP A 28 -3.65 -8.74 8.01
C ASP A 28 -4.17 -9.20 6.64
N SER A 29 -5.23 -10.05 6.65
CA SER A 29 -5.71 -10.63 5.40
C SER A 29 -6.24 -9.58 4.42
N ALA A 30 -6.90 -8.54 4.92
CA ALA A 30 -7.39 -7.48 4.05
C ALA A 30 -6.23 -6.70 3.44
N ALA A 31 -5.21 -6.39 4.24
CA ALA A 31 -4.05 -5.67 3.76
C ALA A 31 -3.29 -6.51 2.72
N ARG A 32 -3.16 -7.81 2.96
CA ARG A 32 -2.49 -8.69 2.00
C ARG A 32 -3.24 -8.78 0.69
N ALA A 33 -4.57 -8.84 0.75
CA ALA A 33 -5.39 -8.82 -0.46
C ALA A 33 -5.17 -7.52 -1.24
N TYR A 34 -5.14 -6.40 -0.53
CA TYR A 34 -4.91 -5.11 -1.14
C TYR A 34 -3.52 -5.04 -1.78
N LEU A 35 -2.50 -5.52 -1.08
CA LEU A 35 -1.15 -5.55 -1.64
C LEU A 35 -1.08 -6.41 -2.89
N THR A 36 -1.81 -7.51 -2.93
CA THR A 36 -1.88 -8.35 -4.11
C THR A 36 -2.49 -7.60 -5.30
N VAL A 37 -3.55 -6.85 -5.05
CA VAL A 37 -4.18 -6.04 -6.09
C VAL A 37 -3.21 -4.98 -6.60
N ILE A 38 -2.50 -4.32 -5.70
CA ILE A 38 -1.50 -3.33 -6.08
C ILE A 38 -0.42 -3.97 -6.96
N ALA A 39 0.03 -5.16 -6.61
CA ALA A 39 1.08 -5.84 -7.36
C ALA A 39 0.63 -6.18 -8.78
N ARG A 40 -0.64 -6.51 -8.95
CA ARG A 40 -1.17 -6.92 -10.25
C ARG A 40 -1.65 -5.76 -11.10
N GLU A 41 -2.28 -4.77 -10.46
CA GLU A 41 -2.91 -3.65 -11.17
C GLU A 41 -2.55 -2.32 -10.52
N PRO A 42 -1.26 -1.97 -10.49
CA PRO A 42 -0.85 -0.75 -9.78
C PRO A 42 -1.45 0.52 -10.34
N ASN A 43 -1.54 0.62 -11.66
CA ASN A 43 -2.07 1.84 -12.28
C ASN A 43 -3.55 1.99 -12.02
N LEU A 44 -4.27 0.89 -12.03
CA LEU A 44 -5.71 0.90 -11.80
C LEU A 44 -6.01 1.34 -10.37
N VAL A 45 -5.25 0.83 -9.40
CA VAL A 45 -5.43 1.19 -8.01
C VAL A 45 -5.15 2.69 -7.81
N ARG A 46 -4.04 3.18 -8.34
CA ARG A 46 -3.71 4.61 -8.22
C ARG A 46 -4.80 5.49 -8.83
N LYS A 47 -5.30 5.08 -9.99
CA LYS A 47 -6.35 5.82 -10.68
C LYS A 47 -7.62 5.86 -9.83
N ALA A 48 -7.98 4.73 -9.24
CA ALA A 48 -9.16 4.65 -8.39
C ALA A 48 -9.05 5.54 -7.17
N LEU A 49 -7.87 5.61 -6.56
CA LEU A 49 -7.66 6.39 -5.36
C LEU A 49 -7.52 7.89 -5.62
N THR A 50 -7.08 8.28 -6.80
CA THR A 50 -6.93 9.70 -7.11
C THR A 50 -8.26 10.32 -7.57
N ARG A 51 -9.24 9.53 -7.89
CA ARG A 51 -10.58 10.05 -8.20
C ARG A 51 -11.27 10.41 -6.91
N SER A 52 -11.65 11.60 -6.80
CA SER A 52 -12.42 12.04 -5.62
C SER A 52 -13.84 12.27 -6.01
#